data_d809c2b904238a2ee86b7f213e949f3b
#
_entry.id   d809c2b904238a2ee86b7f213e949f3b
#
_cell.length_a   1.000
_cell.length_b   1.000
_cell.length_c   1.000
_cell.angle_alpha   90.00
_cell.angle_beta   90.00
_cell.angle_gamma   90.00
#
_symmetry.space_group_name_H-M   'P 1'
#
loop_
_entity.id
_entity.type
_entity.pdbx_description
1 polymer ?
#
loop_
_entity_poly.entity_id
_entity_poly.type
_entity_poly.pdbx_seq_one_letter_code
_entity_poly.pdbx_strand_id
1 'polypeptide(L)'
;QLVKDYEQTGDAEYLKAHLTGVKRAMKFLYSRMPQGSTIPVGPTTYDDFTHPPLYSYYAGVWLATLKAYEAIGKAIGDESIVKQAQQQFATSQKEALEKLWNGRFFAYGCESDGSKRLDNVLFTGQLAGQFLSRYCGWGDVYPMDIVKASMISQCKISLSKSPDYYANKVWDINLNRGIDNRGSQCWPFYLESYTALAGMQAGFYEDAMDIMKHIQLVHLRKGWTWTQNLWNPSDITYMTAPVTWFS
;
A
#
# COMPACT_ATOMS: atom_id res chain seq x y z
N GLN A 1 -13.68 -2.61 5.75
CA GLN A 1 -15.07 -2.11 5.60
C GLN A 1 -15.89 -2.39 6.86
N LEU A 2 -16.04 -3.65 7.36
CA LEU A 2 -16.89 -4.00 8.51
C LEU A 2 -16.69 -3.13 9.75
N VAL A 3 -15.44 -2.76 10.08
CA VAL A 3 -15.18 -1.86 11.23
C VAL A 3 -15.72 -0.47 10.95
N LYS A 4 -15.56 0.03 9.73
CA LYS A 4 -16.06 1.36 9.35
C LYS A 4 -17.59 1.40 9.35
N ASP A 5 -18.24 0.33 8.90
CA ASP A 5 -19.69 0.21 8.95
C ASP A 5 -20.18 0.23 10.42
N TYR A 6 -19.48 -0.50 11.31
CA TYR A 6 -19.76 -0.45 12.75
C TYR A 6 -19.53 0.95 13.36
N GLU A 7 -18.41 1.60 13.03
CA GLU A 7 -18.12 2.96 13.54
C GLU A 7 -19.17 3.99 13.11
N GLN A 8 -19.77 3.81 11.92
CA GLN A 8 -20.82 4.70 11.41
C GLN A 8 -22.21 4.39 11.94
N THR A 9 -22.51 3.13 12.19
CA THR A 9 -23.87 2.68 12.54
C THR A 9 -24.05 2.33 14.00
N GLY A 10 -22.96 1.97 14.71
CA GLY A 10 -23.00 1.39 16.04
C GLY A 10 -23.55 -0.05 16.08
N ASP A 11 -23.79 -0.68 14.91
CA ASP A 11 -24.41 -2.01 14.82
C ASP A 11 -23.40 -3.13 15.15
N ALA A 12 -23.32 -3.46 16.44
CA ALA A 12 -22.47 -4.55 16.94
C ALA A 12 -22.97 -5.93 16.51
N GLU A 13 -24.25 -6.11 16.28
CA GLU A 13 -24.82 -7.41 15.86
C GLU A 13 -24.45 -7.72 14.41
N TYR A 14 -24.46 -6.71 13.54
CA TYR A 14 -23.95 -6.82 12.18
C TYR A 14 -22.47 -7.25 12.20
N LEU A 15 -21.63 -6.59 13.01
CA LEU A 15 -20.22 -6.93 13.11
C LEU A 15 -20.00 -8.36 13.62
N LYS A 16 -20.74 -8.78 14.64
CA LYS A 16 -20.70 -10.15 15.20
C LYS A 16 -21.14 -11.21 14.18
N ALA A 17 -22.19 -10.93 13.41
CA ALA A 17 -22.67 -11.84 12.37
C ALA A 17 -21.61 -12.15 11.31
N HIS A 18 -20.71 -11.21 11.02
CA HIS A 18 -19.63 -11.39 10.05
C HIS A 18 -18.31 -11.92 10.63
N LEU A 19 -18.22 -12.04 11.96
CA LEU A 19 -16.96 -12.40 12.65
C LEU A 19 -16.41 -13.77 12.22
N THR A 20 -17.28 -14.75 11.99
CA THR A 20 -16.86 -16.07 11.49
C THR A 20 -16.15 -15.98 10.14
N GLY A 21 -16.65 -15.15 9.24
CA GLY A 21 -16.02 -14.87 7.95
C GLY A 21 -14.66 -14.21 8.12
N VAL A 22 -14.56 -13.21 9.00
CA VAL A 22 -13.29 -12.54 9.32
C VAL A 22 -12.27 -13.52 9.89
N LYS A 23 -12.64 -14.32 10.89
CA LYS A 23 -11.73 -15.34 11.49
C LYS A 23 -11.26 -16.35 10.45
N ARG A 24 -12.12 -16.75 9.53
CA ARG A 24 -11.76 -17.65 8.42
C ARG A 24 -10.78 -17.00 7.45
N ALA A 25 -10.99 -15.74 7.09
CA ALA A 25 -10.07 -14.99 6.25
C ALA A 25 -8.71 -14.81 6.92
N MET A 26 -8.67 -14.45 8.21
CA MET A 26 -7.42 -14.37 8.97
C MET A 26 -6.69 -15.72 9.04
N LYS A 27 -7.42 -16.82 9.31
CA LYS A 27 -6.83 -18.17 9.28
C LYS A 27 -6.22 -18.51 7.92
N PHE A 28 -6.87 -18.14 6.84
CA PHE A 28 -6.30 -18.30 5.49
C PHE A 28 -5.01 -17.49 5.32
N LEU A 29 -4.99 -16.22 5.71
CA LEU A 29 -3.78 -15.40 5.63
C LEU A 29 -2.63 -15.96 6.48
N TYR A 30 -2.91 -16.43 7.70
CA TYR A 30 -1.91 -17.09 8.53
C TYR A 30 -1.36 -18.37 7.88
N SER A 31 -2.20 -19.15 7.19
CA SER A 31 -1.75 -20.35 6.47
C SER A 31 -0.86 -20.06 5.25
N ARG A 32 -0.82 -18.79 4.81
CA ARG A 32 0.03 -18.32 3.70
C ARG A 32 1.39 -17.81 4.16
N MET A 33 1.68 -17.82 5.45
CA MET A 33 2.98 -17.42 5.96
C MET A 33 4.02 -18.51 5.68
N PRO A 34 5.12 -18.18 4.99
CA PRO A 34 6.24 -19.11 4.84
C PRO A 34 6.86 -19.45 6.19
N GLN A 35 7.55 -20.56 6.27
CA GLN A 35 8.31 -20.90 7.47
C GLN A 35 9.31 -19.80 7.79
N GLY A 36 9.30 -19.29 9.02
CA GLY A 36 10.19 -18.21 9.48
C GLY A 36 9.77 -16.81 9.04
N SER A 37 8.58 -16.65 8.43
CA SER A 37 7.99 -15.34 8.14
C SER A 37 6.71 -15.11 8.93
N THR A 38 6.49 -13.86 9.30
CA THR A 38 5.27 -13.39 9.97
C THR A 38 4.37 -12.59 9.03
N ILE A 39 4.76 -12.50 7.75
CA ILE A 39 4.03 -11.82 6.69
C ILE A 39 3.55 -12.89 5.69
N PRO A 40 2.25 -12.96 5.39
CA PRO A 40 1.76 -13.92 4.41
C PRO A 40 2.27 -13.57 3.00
N VAL A 41 2.42 -14.60 2.18
CA VAL A 41 2.73 -14.49 0.76
C VAL A 41 1.61 -15.10 -0.08
N GLY A 42 1.45 -14.67 -1.30
CA GLY A 42 0.41 -15.25 -2.14
C GLY A 42 0.06 -14.43 -3.35
N PRO A 43 -1.01 -14.83 -4.05
CA PRO A 43 -1.48 -14.08 -5.20
C PRO A 43 -1.75 -12.64 -4.77
N THR A 44 -1.29 -11.73 -5.58
CA THR A 44 -1.36 -10.31 -5.31
C THR A 44 -2.73 -9.77 -5.71
N THR A 45 -3.07 -8.60 -5.21
CA THR A 45 -4.21 -7.83 -5.73
C THR A 45 -3.93 -7.24 -7.11
N TYR A 46 -2.70 -7.37 -7.58
CA TYR A 46 -2.28 -6.99 -8.91
C TYR A 46 -2.12 -8.23 -9.76
N ASP A 47 -2.93 -8.36 -10.77
CA ASP A 47 -3.00 -9.51 -11.67
C ASP A 47 -2.12 -9.36 -12.92
N ASP A 48 -1.51 -8.22 -13.10
CA ASP A 48 -0.84 -7.85 -14.34
C ASP A 48 0.67 -8.10 -14.37
N PHE A 49 1.29 -8.43 -13.22
CA PHE A 49 2.71 -8.81 -13.19
C PHE A 49 3.11 -9.66 -11.97
N THR A 50 4.27 -10.28 -12.08
CA THR A 50 4.81 -11.13 -11.02
C THR A 50 5.55 -10.29 -9.99
N HIS A 51 5.13 -10.36 -8.74
CA HIS A 51 5.80 -9.73 -7.61
C HIS A 51 6.79 -10.68 -6.93
N PRO A 52 7.81 -10.14 -6.24
CA PRO A 52 8.59 -10.92 -5.29
C PRO A 52 7.67 -11.56 -4.22
N PRO A 53 8.06 -12.68 -3.62
CA PRO A 53 7.28 -13.34 -2.58
C PRO A 53 6.91 -12.43 -1.41
N LEU A 54 7.86 -11.62 -0.95
CA LEU A 54 7.65 -10.55 0.03
C LEU A 54 7.88 -9.20 -0.66
N TYR A 55 6.87 -8.33 -0.71
CA TYR A 55 7.01 -7.01 -1.31
C TYR A 55 6.30 -5.91 -0.50
N SER A 56 6.78 -4.69 -0.65
CA SER A 56 6.48 -3.57 0.24
C SER A 56 4.99 -3.20 0.33
N TYR A 57 4.27 -3.21 -0.79
CA TYR A 57 2.82 -2.95 -0.78
C TYR A 57 2.08 -3.97 0.08
N TYR A 58 2.35 -5.25 -0.15
CA TYR A 58 1.64 -6.33 0.53
C TYR A 58 1.96 -6.34 2.04
N ALA A 59 3.23 -6.13 2.40
CA ALA A 59 3.63 -6.00 3.80
C ALA A 59 2.89 -4.86 4.51
N GLY A 60 2.81 -3.69 3.88
CA GLY A 60 2.06 -2.55 4.42
C GLY A 60 0.57 -2.83 4.58
N VAL A 61 -0.07 -3.43 3.56
CA VAL A 61 -1.49 -3.81 3.61
C VAL A 61 -1.75 -4.88 4.66
N TRP A 62 -0.83 -5.84 4.83
CA TRP A 62 -0.92 -6.82 5.91
C TRP A 62 -0.92 -6.15 7.28
N LEU A 63 -0.01 -5.21 7.53
CA LEU A 63 0.04 -4.45 8.78
C LEU A 63 -1.25 -3.67 9.04
N ALA A 64 -1.80 -3.03 8.01
CA ALA A 64 -3.11 -2.37 8.11
C ALA A 64 -4.26 -3.37 8.40
N THR A 65 -4.19 -4.57 7.83
CA THR A 65 -5.16 -5.65 8.11
C THR A 65 -5.12 -6.07 9.57
N LEU A 66 -3.94 -6.16 10.17
CA LEU A 66 -3.79 -6.47 11.60
C LEU A 66 -4.36 -5.36 12.48
N LYS A 67 -4.17 -4.09 12.12
CA LYS A 67 -4.82 -2.96 12.80
C LYS A 67 -6.34 -3.03 12.70
N ALA A 68 -6.87 -3.38 11.54
CA ALA A 68 -8.32 -3.60 11.36
C ALA A 68 -8.82 -4.75 12.22
N TYR A 69 -8.07 -5.84 12.31
CA TYR A 69 -8.42 -7.01 13.12
C TYR A 69 -8.40 -6.69 14.61
N GLU A 70 -7.43 -5.91 15.06
CA GLU A 70 -7.39 -5.35 16.44
C GLU A 70 -8.64 -4.48 16.71
N ALA A 71 -9.00 -3.59 15.78
CA ALA A 71 -10.18 -2.74 15.91
C ALA A 71 -11.48 -3.54 16.00
N ILE A 72 -11.61 -4.65 15.24
CA ILE A 72 -12.74 -5.59 15.37
C ILE A 72 -12.77 -6.18 16.79
N GLY A 73 -11.64 -6.69 17.28
CA GLY A 73 -11.56 -7.25 18.64
C GLY A 73 -12.01 -6.26 19.71
N LYS A 74 -11.57 -5.01 19.62
CA LYS A 74 -11.99 -3.94 20.54
C LYS A 74 -13.48 -3.66 20.44
N ALA A 75 -14.04 -3.57 19.23
CA ALA A 75 -15.46 -3.27 19.01
C ALA A 75 -16.41 -4.33 19.60
N ILE A 76 -16.00 -5.60 19.60
CA ILE A 76 -16.82 -6.70 20.14
C ILE A 76 -16.40 -7.16 21.53
N GLY A 77 -15.35 -6.55 22.13
CA GLY A 77 -14.86 -6.91 23.46
C GLY A 77 -14.08 -8.24 23.49
N ASP A 78 -13.52 -8.72 22.37
CA ASP A 78 -12.74 -9.96 22.30
C ASP A 78 -11.22 -9.66 22.50
N GLU A 79 -10.79 -9.70 23.76
CA GLU A 79 -9.41 -9.47 24.15
C GLU A 79 -8.42 -10.46 23.54
N SER A 80 -8.86 -11.66 23.17
CA SER A 80 -8.00 -12.64 22.53
C SER A 80 -7.61 -12.21 21.11
N ILE A 81 -8.56 -11.65 20.36
CA ILE A 81 -8.32 -11.05 19.04
C ILE A 81 -7.36 -9.86 19.16
N VAL A 82 -7.61 -8.99 20.14
CA VAL A 82 -6.77 -7.79 20.36
C VAL A 82 -5.31 -8.20 20.60
N LYS A 83 -5.06 -9.10 21.55
CA LYS A 83 -3.71 -9.58 21.87
C LYS A 83 -3.04 -10.26 20.69
N GLN A 84 -3.76 -11.14 19.98
CA GLN A 84 -3.24 -11.81 18.80
C GLN A 84 -2.83 -10.82 17.71
N ALA A 85 -3.70 -9.86 17.42
CA ALA A 85 -3.43 -8.85 16.39
C ALA A 85 -2.23 -7.98 16.75
N GLN A 86 -2.13 -7.52 18.01
CA GLN A 86 -1.01 -6.70 18.49
C GLN A 86 0.34 -7.44 18.45
N GLN A 87 0.37 -8.69 18.89
CA GLN A 87 1.59 -9.51 18.86
C GLN A 87 2.04 -9.76 17.41
N GLN A 88 1.09 -10.14 16.55
CA GLN A 88 1.39 -10.36 15.14
C GLN A 88 1.83 -9.07 14.45
N PHE A 89 1.19 -7.94 14.76
CA PHE A 89 1.58 -6.65 14.22
C PHE A 89 3.02 -6.30 14.58
N ALA A 90 3.40 -6.42 15.85
CA ALA A 90 4.75 -6.08 16.29
C ALA A 90 5.83 -6.93 15.60
N THR A 91 5.60 -8.25 15.47
CA THR A 91 6.54 -9.14 14.79
C THR A 91 6.57 -8.90 13.28
N SER A 92 5.44 -8.69 12.65
CA SER A 92 5.36 -8.42 11.20
C SER A 92 5.95 -7.05 10.83
N GLN A 93 5.73 -6.02 11.67
CA GLN A 93 6.31 -4.70 11.46
C GLN A 93 7.84 -4.77 11.52
N LYS A 94 8.37 -5.45 12.55
CA LYS A 94 9.82 -5.67 12.68
C LYS A 94 10.38 -6.37 11.45
N GLU A 95 9.75 -7.46 11.00
CA GLU A 95 10.16 -8.20 9.82
C GLU A 95 10.12 -7.34 8.55
N ALA A 96 9.05 -6.56 8.34
CA ALA A 96 8.93 -5.67 7.19
C ALA A 96 10.05 -4.61 7.17
N LEU A 97 10.38 -4.05 8.33
CA LEU A 97 11.48 -3.09 8.45
C LEU A 97 12.84 -3.74 8.20
N GLU A 98 13.11 -4.91 8.76
CA GLU A 98 14.39 -5.62 8.59
C GLU A 98 14.61 -6.09 7.14
N LYS A 99 13.56 -6.61 6.50
CA LYS A 99 13.68 -7.22 5.16
C LYS A 99 13.48 -6.23 4.02
N LEU A 100 12.71 -5.17 4.19
CA LEU A 100 12.33 -4.28 3.10
C LEU A 100 12.87 -2.86 3.22
N TRP A 101 13.10 -2.33 4.44
CA TRP A 101 13.63 -0.99 4.60
C TRP A 101 15.12 -0.92 4.26
N ASN A 102 15.50 -0.08 3.28
CA ASN A 102 16.88 0.06 2.82
C ASN A 102 17.60 1.32 3.33
N GLY A 103 16.99 2.05 4.27
CA GLY A 103 17.51 3.31 4.81
C GLY A 103 17.00 4.57 4.10
N ARG A 104 16.29 4.42 2.97
CA ARG A 104 15.76 5.54 2.18
C ARG A 104 14.28 5.38 1.81
N PHE A 105 13.88 4.18 1.43
CA PHE A 105 12.54 3.78 1.05
C PHE A 105 12.39 2.27 1.25
N PHE A 106 11.17 1.77 1.17
CA PHE A 106 10.96 0.32 1.15
C PHE A 106 11.35 -0.24 -0.21
N ALA A 107 12.34 -1.12 -0.23
CA ALA A 107 12.69 -1.89 -1.41
C ALA A 107 11.45 -2.56 -2.00
N TYR A 108 11.39 -2.72 -3.32
CA TYR A 108 10.22 -3.32 -3.96
C TYR A 108 9.87 -4.65 -3.33
N GLY A 109 10.86 -5.53 -3.13
CA GLY A 109 10.64 -6.79 -2.45
C GLY A 109 11.91 -7.64 -2.37
N CYS A 110 11.72 -8.86 -1.84
CA CYS A 110 12.75 -9.87 -1.65
C CYS A 110 12.14 -11.27 -1.63
N GLU A 111 12.98 -12.30 -1.51
CA GLU A 111 12.53 -13.63 -1.12
C GLU A 111 11.98 -13.61 0.32
N SER A 112 11.21 -14.62 0.68
CA SER A 112 10.56 -14.69 2.00
C SER A 112 11.55 -14.71 3.18
N ASP A 113 12.76 -15.21 2.95
CA ASP A 113 13.86 -15.21 3.93
C ASP A 113 14.61 -13.86 4.01
N GLY A 114 14.26 -12.90 3.15
CA GLY A 114 14.90 -11.59 3.04
C GLY A 114 16.08 -11.56 2.06
N SER A 115 16.46 -12.70 1.47
CA SER A 115 17.50 -12.73 0.44
C SER A 115 17.04 -12.08 -0.87
N LYS A 116 17.98 -11.79 -1.75
CA LYS A 116 17.75 -11.17 -3.07
C LYS A 116 16.91 -9.88 -3.00
N ARG A 117 17.13 -9.07 -1.97
CA ARG A 117 16.41 -7.80 -1.82
C ARG A 117 16.71 -6.84 -2.97
N LEU A 118 15.65 -6.30 -3.54
CA LEU A 118 15.72 -5.38 -4.68
C LEU A 118 15.93 -3.93 -4.19
N ASP A 119 17.08 -3.68 -3.55
CA ASP A 119 17.43 -2.42 -2.86
C ASP A 119 17.34 -1.16 -3.74
N ASN A 120 17.54 -1.32 -5.04
CA ASN A 120 17.53 -0.22 -6.00
C ASN A 120 16.20 -0.09 -6.74
N VAL A 121 15.19 -0.85 -6.35
CA VAL A 121 13.89 -0.85 -7.00
C VAL A 121 12.85 -0.26 -6.05
N LEU A 122 12.28 0.86 -6.47
CA LEU A 122 11.22 1.56 -5.75
C LEU A 122 9.88 1.17 -6.34
N PHE A 123 8.90 0.92 -5.46
CA PHE A 123 7.51 0.68 -5.83
C PHE A 123 6.61 1.81 -5.33
N THR A 124 5.82 2.40 -6.20
CA THR A 124 4.99 3.58 -5.87
C THR A 124 3.91 3.30 -4.84
N GLY A 125 3.47 2.05 -4.70
CA GLY A 125 2.47 1.65 -3.71
C GLY A 125 2.99 1.31 -2.32
N GLN A 126 4.27 1.56 -2.03
CA GLN A 126 4.92 1.13 -0.77
C GLN A 126 4.25 1.65 0.51
N LEU A 127 3.56 2.79 0.46
CA LEU A 127 2.88 3.41 1.60
C LEU A 127 1.36 3.19 1.64
N ALA A 128 0.80 2.33 0.79
CA ALA A 128 -0.63 2.10 0.73
C ALA A 128 -1.22 1.65 2.08
N GLY A 129 -0.56 0.72 2.77
CA GLY A 129 -1.00 0.26 4.09
C GLY A 129 -0.92 1.34 5.16
N GLN A 130 0.09 2.20 5.12
CA GLN A 130 0.21 3.37 5.99
C GLN A 130 -0.96 4.32 5.80
N PHE A 131 -1.25 4.67 4.56
CA PHE A 131 -2.40 5.52 4.23
C PHE A 131 -3.71 4.91 4.72
N LEU A 132 -3.99 3.65 4.36
CA LEU A 132 -5.24 2.97 4.70
C LEU A 132 -5.46 2.91 6.21
N SER A 133 -4.43 2.57 6.99
CA SER A 133 -4.53 2.48 8.44
C SER A 133 -4.86 3.83 9.07
N ARG A 134 -4.16 4.90 8.67
CA ARG A 134 -4.44 6.25 9.18
C ARG A 134 -5.79 6.79 8.72
N TYR A 135 -6.16 6.56 7.46
CA TYR A 135 -7.47 6.94 6.93
C TYR A 135 -8.61 6.32 7.72
N CYS A 136 -8.43 5.07 8.14
CA CYS A 136 -9.42 4.38 8.97
C CYS A 136 -9.34 4.75 10.47
N GLY A 137 -8.40 5.59 10.88
CA GLY A 137 -8.26 6.00 12.29
C GLY A 137 -7.55 4.96 13.17
N TRP A 138 -6.89 3.95 12.58
CA TRP A 138 -6.21 2.87 13.32
C TRP A 138 -4.75 3.17 13.68
N GLY A 139 -4.25 4.35 13.29
CA GLY A 139 -2.88 4.80 13.57
C GLY A 139 -1.86 4.34 12.55
N ASP A 140 -0.60 4.53 12.89
CA ASP A 140 0.53 4.26 12.00
C ASP A 140 0.87 2.77 11.92
N VAL A 141 1.24 2.30 10.72
CA VAL A 141 1.80 0.97 10.51
C VAL A 141 3.33 1.00 10.44
N TYR A 142 3.91 2.16 10.13
CA TYR A 142 5.35 2.38 10.13
C TYR A 142 5.72 3.62 10.96
N PRO A 143 6.94 3.68 11.53
CA PRO A 143 7.46 4.90 12.16
C PRO A 143 7.42 6.09 11.20
N MET A 144 7.06 7.25 11.71
CA MET A 144 6.79 8.43 10.88
C MET A 144 8.04 8.98 10.17
N ASP A 145 9.21 8.84 10.74
CA ASP A 145 10.48 9.17 10.11
C ASP A 145 10.76 8.31 8.87
N ILE A 146 10.41 7.02 8.92
CA ILE A 146 10.48 6.09 7.80
C ILE A 146 9.46 6.46 6.72
N VAL A 147 8.23 6.79 7.11
CA VAL A 147 7.20 7.27 6.18
C VAL A 147 7.68 8.52 5.44
N LYS A 148 8.23 9.48 6.17
CA LYS A 148 8.77 10.72 5.62
C LYS A 148 9.92 10.47 4.64
N ALA A 149 10.89 9.65 5.02
CA ALA A 149 12.01 9.30 4.16
C ALA A 149 11.57 8.58 2.88
N SER A 150 10.61 7.65 2.99
CA SER A 150 10.02 6.97 1.84
C SER A 150 9.35 7.94 0.89
N MET A 151 8.58 8.89 1.40
CA MET A 151 7.90 9.88 0.59
C MET A 151 8.88 10.81 -0.13
N ILE A 152 9.89 11.36 0.57
CA ILE A 152 10.92 12.19 -0.03
C ILE A 152 11.64 11.42 -1.15
N SER A 153 11.94 10.14 -0.94
CA SER A 153 12.57 9.30 -1.93
C SER A 153 11.67 9.07 -3.14
N GLN A 154 10.38 8.83 -2.92
CA GLN A 154 9.38 8.69 -3.96
C GLN A 154 9.31 9.94 -4.85
N CYS A 155 9.19 11.12 -4.26
CA CYS A 155 9.15 12.39 -4.99
C CYS A 155 10.43 12.61 -5.81
N LYS A 156 11.58 12.43 -5.18
CA LYS A 156 12.88 12.66 -5.85
C LYS A 156 13.18 11.66 -6.96
N ILE A 157 12.74 10.43 -6.84
CA ILE A 157 13.11 9.35 -7.78
C ILE A 157 12.07 9.23 -8.88
N SER A 158 10.80 9.07 -8.50
CA SER A 158 9.73 8.78 -9.47
C SER A 158 9.28 10.02 -10.22
N LEU A 159 9.04 11.14 -9.50
CA LEU A 159 8.49 12.34 -10.13
C LEU A 159 9.53 13.15 -10.88
N SER A 160 10.75 13.29 -10.35
CA SER A 160 11.77 14.15 -10.95
C SER A 160 12.43 13.56 -12.19
N LYS A 161 12.33 12.25 -12.41
CA LYS A 161 13.05 11.53 -13.45
C LYS A 161 12.20 11.02 -14.60
N SER A 162 10.90 11.17 -14.52
CA SER A 162 10.01 10.83 -15.61
C SER A 162 9.81 12.05 -16.51
N PRO A 163 10.34 12.05 -17.74
CA PRO A 163 10.18 13.19 -18.67
C PRO A 163 8.72 13.45 -19.04
N ASP A 164 7.87 12.42 -18.93
CA ASP A 164 6.44 12.51 -19.23
C ASP A 164 5.58 12.61 -17.96
N TYR A 165 6.19 12.85 -16.83
CA TYR A 165 5.49 12.99 -15.54
C TYR A 165 4.83 11.71 -15.03
N TYR A 166 5.35 10.57 -15.41
CA TYR A 166 4.89 9.28 -14.90
C TYR A 166 5.82 8.80 -13.81
N ALA A 167 5.32 8.66 -12.64
CA ALA A 167 5.96 7.76 -11.71
C ALA A 167 5.71 6.35 -12.27
N ASN A 168 6.77 5.67 -12.60
CA ASN A 168 6.65 4.28 -12.94
C ASN A 168 6.29 3.50 -11.68
N LYS A 169 5.35 2.61 -11.80
CA LYS A 169 4.89 1.71 -10.76
C LYS A 169 6.05 0.99 -10.06
N VAL A 170 7.03 0.57 -10.83
CA VAL A 170 8.28 -0.04 -10.35
C VAL A 170 9.46 0.60 -11.08
N TRP A 171 10.34 1.24 -10.34
CA TRP A 171 11.46 1.99 -10.89
C TRP A 171 12.80 1.46 -10.39
N ASP A 172 13.68 1.08 -11.32
CA ASP A 172 15.07 0.77 -11.01
C ASP A 172 15.93 2.04 -11.06
N ILE A 173 16.45 2.42 -9.90
CA ILE A 173 17.25 3.64 -9.74
C ILE A 173 18.57 3.57 -10.49
N ASN A 174 19.21 2.40 -10.51
CA ASN A 174 20.49 2.21 -11.16
C ASN A 174 20.37 2.26 -12.69
N LEU A 175 19.32 1.66 -13.21
CA LEU A 175 19.04 1.66 -14.63
C LEU A 175 18.32 2.93 -15.10
N ASN A 176 17.85 3.74 -14.15
CA ASN A 176 17.05 4.95 -14.40
C ASN A 176 15.85 4.69 -15.33
N ARG A 177 15.15 3.60 -15.10
CA ARG A 177 13.99 3.16 -15.92
C ARG A 177 13.00 2.32 -15.11
N GLY A 178 11.77 2.24 -15.60
CA GLY A 178 10.81 1.24 -15.16
C GLY A 178 11.26 -0.18 -15.56
N ILE A 179 10.98 -1.16 -14.71
CA ILE A 179 11.44 -2.54 -14.91
C ILE A 179 10.37 -3.53 -15.33
N ASP A 180 9.18 -3.07 -15.60
CA ASP A 180 8.08 -3.95 -15.93
C ASP A 180 7.88 -4.11 -17.44
N ASN A 181 7.60 -5.32 -17.88
CA ASN A 181 7.39 -5.67 -19.29
C ASN A 181 5.98 -5.34 -19.80
N ARG A 182 5.04 -5.02 -18.94
CA ARG A 182 3.62 -4.80 -19.29
C ARG A 182 3.11 -3.40 -19.01
N GLY A 183 4.00 -2.43 -18.86
CA GLY A 183 3.57 -1.07 -18.63
C GLY A 183 3.79 -0.58 -17.22
N SER A 184 4.97 -0.87 -16.67
CA SER A 184 5.53 -0.15 -15.52
C SER A 184 5.34 1.36 -15.60
N GLN A 185 5.00 1.79 -16.77
CA GLN A 185 4.82 3.16 -17.18
C GLN A 185 3.41 3.70 -16.95
N CYS A 186 2.44 2.87 -16.51
CA CYS A 186 1.07 3.17 -16.87
C CYS A 186 0.07 3.28 -15.74
N TRP A 187 0.48 3.13 -14.51
CA TRP A 187 -0.47 3.06 -13.40
C TRP A 187 -0.24 4.11 -12.32
N PRO A 188 -0.03 5.38 -12.69
CA PRO A 188 0.30 6.39 -11.69
C PRO A 188 -0.85 6.65 -10.73
N PHE A 189 -2.08 6.56 -11.23
CA PHE A 189 -3.21 7.21 -10.64
C PHE A 189 -3.53 6.81 -9.21
N TYR A 190 -3.69 5.54 -8.89
CA TYR A 190 -4.11 5.20 -7.54
C TYR A 190 -2.95 4.85 -6.60
N LEU A 191 -1.87 4.29 -7.10
CA LEU A 191 -0.70 3.97 -6.27
C LEU A 191 0.05 5.21 -5.82
N GLU A 192 0.18 6.19 -6.69
CA GLU A 192 0.78 7.48 -6.36
C GLU A 192 -0.11 8.29 -5.46
N SER A 193 -1.42 8.20 -5.64
CA SER A 193 -2.36 8.83 -4.73
C SER A 193 -2.21 8.30 -3.30
N TYR A 194 -1.96 7.01 -3.10
CA TYR A 194 -1.66 6.49 -1.77
C TYR A 194 -0.40 7.12 -1.16
N THR A 195 0.64 7.35 -1.97
CA THR A 195 1.84 8.04 -1.51
C THR A 195 1.56 9.51 -1.19
N ALA A 196 0.84 10.21 -2.05
CA ALA A 196 0.45 11.59 -1.82
C ALA A 196 -0.38 11.73 -0.53
N LEU A 197 -1.39 10.88 -0.36
CA LEU A 197 -2.26 10.91 0.81
C LEU A 197 -1.52 10.52 2.10
N ALA A 198 -0.60 9.55 2.05
CA ALA A 198 0.28 9.24 3.17
C ALA A 198 1.20 10.43 3.50
N GLY A 199 1.65 11.15 2.49
CA GLY A 199 2.42 12.38 2.63
C GLY A 199 1.65 13.50 3.31
N MET A 200 0.42 13.76 2.89
CA MET A 200 -0.46 14.74 3.55
C MET A 200 -0.66 14.38 5.03
N GLN A 201 -0.91 13.12 5.33
CA GLN A 201 -1.02 12.64 6.70
C GLN A 201 0.27 12.79 7.52
N ALA A 202 1.42 12.85 6.86
CA ALA A 202 2.73 13.07 7.46
C ALA A 202 3.15 14.55 7.53
N GLY A 203 2.30 15.47 7.04
CA GLY A 203 2.56 16.91 7.02
C GLY A 203 3.31 17.43 5.79
N PHE A 204 3.47 16.61 4.73
CA PHE A 204 4.11 16.99 3.47
C PHE A 204 3.08 17.45 2.44
N TYR A 205 2.41 18.57 2.74
CA TYR A 205 1.28 19.03 1.92
C TYR A 205 1.72 19.49 0.52
N GLU A 206 2.82 20.25 0.41
CA GLU A 206 3.29 20.77 -0.87
C GLU A 206 3.72 19.65 -1.81
N ASP A 207 4.58 18.74 -1.35
CA ASP A 207 5.03 17.59 -2.13
C ASP A 207 3.86 16.68 -2.54
N ALA A 208 2.92 16.46 -1.63
CA ALA A 208 1.73 15.66 -1.89
C ALA A 208 0.82 16.31 -2.94
N MET A 209 0.62 17.62 -2.84
CA MET A 209 -0.16 18.37 -3.83
C MET A 209 0.52 18.40 -5.19
N ASP A 210 1.84 18.41 -5.25
CA ASP A 210 2.57 18.33 -6.51
C ASP A 210 2.41 16.97 -7.17
N ILE A 211 2.41 15.87 -6.40
CA ILE A 211 2.06 14.54 -6.91
C ILE A 211 0.65 14.54 -7.49
N MET A 212 -0.33 15.05 -6.76
CA MET A 212 -1.72 15.08 -7.19
C MET A 212 -1.93 15.93 -8.44
N LYS A 213 -1.36 17.13 -8.49
CA LYS A 213 -1.38 18.00 -9.67
C LYS A 213 -0.78 17.28 -10.88
N HIS A 214 0.32 16.60 -10.69
CA HIS A 214 1.02 15.86 -11.73
C HIS A 214 0.13 14.77 -12.34
N ILE A 215 -0.46 13.94 -11.48
CA ILE A 215 -1.42 12.91 -11.90
C ILE A 215 -2.54 13.54 -12.72
N GLN A 216 -3.12 14.61 -12.23
CA GLN A 216 -4.25 15.26 -12.88
C GLN A 216 -3.88 15.93 -14.21
N LEU A 217 -2.73 16.60 -14.27
CA LEU A 217 -2.25 17.21 -15.51
C LEU A 217 -1.96 16.20 -16.60
N VAL A 218 -1.44 15.03 -16.25
CA VAL A 218 -1.22 13.93 -17.21
C VAL A 218 -2.55 13.46 -17.81
N HIS A 219 -3.56 13.26 -16.98
CA HIS A 219 -4.89 12.85 -17.45
C HIS A 219 -5.50 13.91 -18.36
N LEU A 220 -5.45 15.19 -17.97
CA LEU A 220 -5.98 16.28 -18.77
C LEU A 220 -5.27 16.43 -20.12
N ARG A 221 -3.93 16.34 -20.14
CA ARG A 221 -3.15 16.45 -21.39
C ARG A 221 -3.40 15.32 -22.37
N LYS A 222 -3.74 14.14 -21.86
CA LYS A 222 -4.10 12.98 -22.70
C LYS A 222 -5.58 12.98 -23.12
N GLY A 223 -6.37 13.95 -22.65
CA GLY A 223 -7.81 14.00 -22.89
C GLY A 223 -8.59 12.90 -22.18
N TRP A 224 -8.00 12.31 -21.15
CA TRP A 224 -8.61 11.24 -20.37
C TRP A 224 -9.14 11.77 -19.04
N THR A 225 -10.32 11.32 -18.70
CA THR A 225 -10.90 11.56 -17.39
C THR A 225 -11.10 10.20 -16.73
N TRP A 226 -10.55 10.05 -15.51
CA TRP A 226 -10.86 8.92 -14.65
C TRP A 226 -10.36 7.53 -15.12
N THR A 227 -9.37 7.48 -16.00
CA THR A 227 -8.77 6.21 -16.43
C THR A 227 -7.50 5.90 -15.65
N GLN A 228 -7.24 4.63 -15.41
CA GLN A 228 -6.02 4.21 -14.72
C GLN A 228 -4.87 3.90 -15.69
N ASN A 229 -5.14 3.70 -16.97
CA ASN A 229 -4.14 3.29 -17.94
C ASN A 229 -3.83 4.40 -18.94
N LEU A 230 -2.58 4.89 -18.92
CA LEU A 230 -2.12 5.99 -19.76
C LEU A 230 -1.64 5.54 -21.15
N TRP A 231 -1.51 4.23 -21.40
CA TRP A 231 -0.92 3.70 -22.63
C TRP A 231 -1.93 3.21 -23.65
N ASN A 232 -3.08 2.74 -23.19
CA ASN A 232 -4.06 2.18 -24.08
C ASN A 232 -5.27 3.11 -24.18
N PRO A 233 -5.44 3.84 -25.30
CA PRO A 233 -6.61 4.69 -25.50
C PRO A 233 -7.94 3.93 -25.48
N SER A 234 -7.91 2.61 -25.65
CA SER A 234 -9.12 1.77 -25.56
C SER A 234 -9.58 1.51 -24.11
N ASP A 235 -8.72 1.76 -23.13
CA ASP A 235 -9.04 1.56 -21.71
C ASP A 235 -9.68 2.81 -21.05
N ILE A 236 -10.21 3.73 -21.83
CA ILE A 236 -10.88 4.96 -21.36
C ILE A 236 -12.04 4.65 -20.40
N THR A 237 -12.54 3.44 -20.43
CA THR A 237 -13.66 2.99 -19.60
C THR A 237 -13.24 2.39 -18.25
N TYR A 238 -11.94 2.13 -18.03
CA TYR A 238 -11.50 1.57 -16.76
C TYR A 238 -11.29 2.67 -15.71
N MET A 239 -12.30 2.86 -14.88
CA MET A 239 -12.36 3.96 -13.94
C MET A 239 -11.82 3.55 -12.55
N THR A 240 -10.83 4.30 -12.06
CA THR A 240 -10.34 4.21 -10.68
C THR A 240 -10.76 5.43 -9.83
N ALA A 241 -11.89 6.00 -10.23
CA ALA A 241 -12.44 7.23 -9.66
C ALA A 241 -12.47 7.34 -8.10
N PRO A 242 -12.70 6.27 -7.32
CA PRO A 242 -12.84 6.42 -5.87
C PRO A 242 -11.63 7.03 -5.17
N VAL A 243 -10.44 6.89 -5.74
CA VAL A 243 -9.22 7.39 -5.07
C VAL A 243 -9.14 8.91 -5.06
N THR A 244 -9.73 9.58 -6.05
CA THR A 244 -9.74 11.04 -6.12
C THR A 244 -10.70 11.69 -5.12
N TRP A 245 -11.63 10.93 -4.56
CA TRP A 245 -12.56 11.44 -3.55
C TRP A 245 -11.90 11.64 -2.19
N PHE A 246 -10.69 11.14 -2.00
CA PHE A 246 -9.90 11.30 -0.77
C PHE A 246 -8.89 12.46 -0.86
N SER A 247 -8.77 13.07 -2.00
CA SER A 247 -7.93 14.24 -2.27
C SER A 247 -8.81 15.51 -2.35
#